data_adea8ac12f94cf6f42a24d6fb7c4bdae
#
_entry.id   adea8ac12f94cf6f42a24d6fb7c4bdae
#
_cell.length_a   1.000
_cell.length_b   1.000
_cell.length_c   1.000
_cell.angle_alpha   90.00
_cell.angle_beta   90.00
_cell.angle_gamma   90.00
#
_symmetry.space_group_name_H-M   'P 1'
#
loop_
_entity.id
_entity.type
_entity.pdbx_description
1 polymer ?
#
loop_
_entity_poly.entity_id
_entity_poly.type
_entity_poly.pdbx_seq_one_letter_code
_entity_poly.pdbx_strand_id
1 'polypeptide(L)'
;MRAADQDLTREPGQLVTCVVQDARSGDVLMVAWADQEALDATRETGFAHFHSRSRNSLWKKGESSGNTMAVESITRDCDGDTLLVRVHPAGPACHTGEQTCFGPRRFDPRPAVLVELAAVIESRRGQTGDSYVAGMLGSAREAPQRKVGEEAVEVLLAEAGSPELVAEVADLWFHSMLLLARDGIDPLAPLEVLRQRRG
;
A
#
# COMPACT_ATOMS: atom_id res chain seq x y z
N MET A 1 -11.37 0.39 10.24
CA MET A 1 -11.17 -1.04 9.90
C MET A 1 -12.34 -1.47 9.03
N ARG A 2 -12.15 -1.58 7.71
CA ARG A 2 -13.15 -2.19 6.80
C ARG A 2 -12.70 -3.63 6.55
N ALA A 3 -12.88 -4.49 7.57
CA ALA A 3 -12.99 -5.91 7.29
C ALA A 3 -14.32 -6.10 6.57
N ALA A 4 -14.31 -6.66 5.38
CA ALA A 4 -15.50 -7.33 4.88
C ALA A 4 -15.98 -8.25 6.03
N ASP A 5 -17.28 -8.31 6.22
CA ASP A 5 -17.98 -9.05 7.30
C ASP A 5 -17.78 -10.57 7.14
N GLN A 6 -16.52 -11.00 7.12
CA GLN A 6 -16.17 -12.41 7.01
C GLN A 6 -16.17 -13.02 8.42
N ASP A 7 -16.85 -14.14 8.54
CA ASP A 7 -16.83 -14.93 9.75
C ASP A 7 -15.40 -15.48 9.97
N LEU A 8 -14.71 -14.91 10.98
CA LEU A 8 -13.38 -15.34 11.40
C LEU A 8 -13.43 -16.21 12.66
N THR A 9 -14.61 -16.72 13.02
CA THR A 9 -14.81 -17.59 14.20
C THR A 9 -13.98 -18.86 14.10
N ARG A 10 -13.33 -19.24 15.19
CA ARG A 10 -12.53 -20.46 15.33
C ARG A 10 -13.00 -21.27 16.53
N GLU A 11 -12.94 -22.59 16.39
CA GLU A 11 -13.18 -23.49 17.50
C GLU A 11 -12.06 -23.35 18.56
N PRO A 12 -12.38 -23.56 19.84
CA PRO A 12 -11.39 -23.51 20.90
C PRO A 12 -10.17 -24.38 20.61
N GLY A 13 -8.97 -23.79 20.65
CA GLY A 13 -7.70 -24.44 20.38
C GLY A 13 -7.36 -24.63 18.90
N GLN A 14 -8.24 -24.26 17.99
CA GLN A 14 -7.95 -24.27 16.55
C GLN A 14 -7.05 -23.09 16.19
N LEU A 15 -5.89 -23.39 15.59
CA LEU A 15 -4.99 -22.38 15.03
C LEU A 15 -5.25 -22.21 13.53
N VAL A 16 -5.21 -20.97 13.06
CA VAL A 16 -5.24 -20.62 11.64
C VAL A 16 -3.92 -19.98 11.25
N THR A 17 -3.44 -20.31 10.05
CA THR A 17 -2.26 -19.69 9.47
C THR A 17 -2.57 -18.24 9.11
N CYS A 18 -1.67 -17.33 9.45
CA CYS A 18 -1.76 -15.91 9.08
C CYS A 18 -0.57 -15.55 8.18
N VAL A 19 -0.85 -15.25 6.93
CA VAL A 19 0.10 -14.61 6.01
C VAL A 19 0.00 -13.11 6.23
N VAL A 20 1.07 -12.50 6.72
CA VAL A 20 1.12 -11.06 7.04
C VAL A 20 1.76 -10.32 5.89
N GLN A 21 1.02 -9.37 5.31
CA GLN A 21 1.42 -8.61 4.13
C GLN A 21 1.45 -7.11 4.41
N ASP A 22 2.47 -6.42 3.95
CA ASP A 22 2.51 -4.95 3.95
C ASP A 22 1.42 -4.42 3.01
N ALA A 23 0.51 -3.61 3.54
CA ALA A 23 -0.61 -3.07 2.79
C ALA A 23 -0.21 -2.09 1.68
N ARG A 24 0.99 -1.48 1.79
CA ARG A 24 1.52 -0.52 0.83
C ARG A 24 2.31 -1.19 -0.30
N SER A 25 3.28 -2.03 0.08
CA SER A 25 4.19 -2.63 -0.89
C SER A 25 3.69 -3.95 -1.47
N GLY A 26 2.79 -4.65 -0.77
CA GLY A 26 2.38 -6.01 -1.11
C GLY A 26 3.39 -7.09 -0.70
N ASP A 27 4.51 -6.73 -0.04
CA ASP A 27 5.49 -7.70 0.44
C ASP A 27 4.88 -8.61 1.51
N VAL A 28 5.16 -9.90 1.43
CA VAL A 28 4.88 -10.83 2.53
C VAL A 28 5.95 -10.62 3.61
N LEU A 29 5.51 -10.16 4.79
CA LEU A 29 6.39 -9.79 5.90
C LEU A 29 6.78 -10.99 6.74
N MET A 30 5.80 -11.82 7.09
CA MET A 30 5.99 -12.99 7.96
C MET A 30 4.79 -13.93 7.86
N VAL A 31 4.93 -15.11 8.45
CA VAL A 31 3.83 -16.04 8.71
C VAL A 31 3.76 -16.28 10.22
N ALA A 32 2.56 -16.31 10.76
CA ALA A 32 2.27 -16.61 12.16
C ALA A 32 0.99 -17.43 12.28
N TRP A 33 0.58 -17.73 13.51
CA TRP A 33 -0.65 -18.44 13.81
C TRP A 33 -1.52 -17.63 14.75
N ALA A 34 -2.82 -17.68 14.54
CA ALA A 34 -3.79 -17.06 15.43
C ALA A 34 -4.82 -18.11 15.88
N ASP A 35 -5.24 -17.98 17.11
CA ASP A 35 -6.45 -18.57 17.67
C ASP A 35 -7.55 -17.51 17.79
N GLN A 36 -8.69 -17.87 18.37
CA GLN A 36 -9.79 -16.92 18.55
C GLN A 36 -9.38 -15.74 19.44
N GLU A 37 -8.62 -16.00 20.52
CA GLU A 37 -8.14 -14.96 21.43
C GLU A 37 -7.26 -13.91 20.70
N ALA A 38 -6.36 -14.37 19.84
CA ALA A 38 -5.50 -13.49 19.04
C ALA A 38 -6.31 -12.65 18.01
N LEU A 39 -7.32 -13.26 17.40
CA LEU A 39 -8.21 -12.54 16.47
C LEU A 39 -9.04 -11.47 17.18
N ASP A 40 -9.57 -11.78 18.35
CA ASP A 40 -10.37 -10.84 19.15
C ASP A 40 -9.49 -9.69 19.67
N ALA A 41 -8.31 -9.97 20.21
CA ALA A 41 -7.33 -8.96 20.61
C ALA A 41 -6.90 -8.06 19.44
N THR A 42 -6.75 -8.65 18.24
CA THR A 42 -6.44 -7.88 17.03
C THR A 42 -7.59 -6.94 16.66
N ARG A 43 -8.84 -7.40 16.72
CA ARG A 43 -10.02 -6.56 16.44
C ARG A 43 -10.17 -5.42 17.44
N GLU A 44 -9.97 -5.72 18.73
CA GLU A 44 -10.11 -4.75 19.81
C GLU A 44 -9.05 -3.63 19.75
N THR A 45 -7.79 -4.02 19.52
CA THR A 45 -6.67 -3.07 19.58
C THR A 45 -6.33 -2.42 18.24
N GLY A 46 -6.72 -3.02 17.11
CA GLY A 46 -6.30 -2.62 15.76
C GLY A 46 -4.86 -3.02 15.41
N PHE A 47 -4.15 -3.74 16.30
CA PHE A 47 -2.79 -4.22 16.06
C PHE A 47 -2.75 -5.74 15.95
N ALA A 48 -1.81 -6.26 15.17
CA ALA A 48 -1.69 -7.69 14.94
C ALA A 48 -1.25 -8.44 16.22
N HIS A 49 -2.10 -9.37 16.64
CA HIS A 49 -1.84 -10.34 17.71
C HIS A 49 -1.83 -11.75 17.12
N PHE A 50 -1.06 -12.63 17.71
CA PHE A 50 -0.86 -13.99 17.26
C PHE A 50 -0.76 -14.95 18.42
N HIS A 51 -0.90 -16.24 18.16
CA HIS A 51 -0.65 -17.32 19.09
C HIS A 51 0.77 -17.88 18.90
N SER A 52 1.57 -17.90 19.96
CA SER A 52 2.89 -18.53 19.96
C SER A 52 2.77 -20.02 20.23
N ARG A 53 2.99 -20.86 19.21
CA ARG A 53 2.94 -22.33 19.36
C ARG A 53 3.95 -22.88 20.37
N SER A 54 5.17 -22.27 20.45
CA SER A 54 6.21 -22.74 21.36
C SER A 54 5.99 -22.33 22.80
N ARG A 55 5.36 -21.17 23.04
CA ARG A 55 5.08 -20.64 24.37
C ARG A 55 3.64 -20.94 24.81
N ASN A 56 2.80 -21.40 23.89
CA ASN A 56 1.37 -21.59 24.06
C ASN A 56 0.68 -20.37 24.67
N SER A 57 0.91 -19.21 24.09
CA SER A 57 0.42 -17.93 24.63
C SER A 57 0.18 -16.88 23.54
N LEU A 58 -0.78 -16.02 23.81
CA LEU A 58 -1.00 -14.80 23.04
C LEU A 58 0.23 -13.90 23.06
N TRP A 59 0.52 -13.21 21.96
CA TRP A 59 1.51 -12.15 21.90
C TRP A 59 1.12 -11.10 20.86
N LYS A 60 1.43 -9.84 21.17
CA LYS A 60 1.28 -8.72 20.26
C LYS A 60 2.55 -8.56 19.43
N LYS A 61 2.42 -8.45 18.12
CA LYS A 61 3.58 -8.18 17.26
C LYS A 61 4.20 -6.83 17.60
N GLY A 62 5.49 -6.85 17.93
CA GLY A 62 6.22 -5.64 18.29
C GLY A 62 6.10 -5.22 19.75
N GLU A 63 5.52 -6.03 20.65
CA GLU A 63 5.36 -5.69 22.06
C GLU A 63 6.69 -5.36 22.77
N SER A 64 7.79 -6.03 22.37
CA SER A 64 9.13 -5.82 22.95
C SER A 64 10.00 -4.90 22.09
N SER A 65 9.85 -4.92 20.76
CA SER A 65 10.72 -4.18 19.83
C SER A 65 10.18 -2.80 19.43
N GLY A 66 8.91 -2.49 19.71
CA GLY A 66 8.21 -1.32 19.18
C GLY A 66 7.77 -1.46 17.71
N ASN A 67 8.21 -2.49 16.98
CA ASN A 67 7.86 -2.73 15.58
C ASN A 67 6.46 -3.35 15.49
N THR A 68 5.45 -2.58 15.87
CA THR A 68 4.04 -2.99 15.82
C THR A 68 3.53 -3.03 14.39
N MET A 69 2.41 -3.71 14.18
CA MET A 69 1.74 -3.81 12.89
C MET A 69 0.28 -3.41 13.05
N ALA A 70 -0.07 -2.21 12.59
CA ALA A 70 -1.46 -1.76 12.55
C ALA A 70 -2.20 -2.52 11.44
N VAL A 71 -3.31 -3.16 11.77
CA VAL A 71 -4.07 -3.98 10.82
C VAL A 71 -5.00 -3.12 9.97
N GLU A 72 -4.86 -3.23 8.65
CA GLU A 72 -5.77 -2.62 7.67
C GLU A 72 -6.98 -3.53 7.41
N SER A 73 -6.71 -4.80 7.12
CA SER A 73 -7.75 -5.78 6.82
C SER A 73 -7.30 -7.21 7.14
N ILE A 74 -8.29 -8.08 7.40
CA ILE A 74 -8.12 -9.53 7.51
C ILE A 74 -9.09 -10.16 6.53
N THR A 75 -8.57 -11.02 5.66
CA THR A 75 -9.35 -11.74 4.65
C THR A 75 -9.08 -13.23 4.76
N ARG A 76 -10.13 -14.02 4.78
CA ARG A 76 -10.06 -15.48 4.76
C ARG A 76 -9.86 -15.96 3.33
N ASP A 77 -9.05 -16.99 3.12
CA ASP A 77 -8.93 -17.66 1.83
C ASP A 77 -10.17 -18.51 1.46
N CYS A 78 -10.12 -19.17 0.33
CA CYS A 78 -11.32 -19.80 -0.27
C CYS A 78 -11.85 -21.00 0.52
N ASP A 79 -11.01 -21.75 1.25
CA ASP A 79 -11.40 -22.92 2.07
C ASP A 79 -11.29 -22.66 3.59
N GLY A 80 -10.83 -21.48 3.99
CA GLY A 80 -10.90 -20.97 5.36
C GLY A 80 -9.81 -21.45 6.29
N ASP A 81 -8.73 -22.03 5.77
CA ASP A 81 -7.60 -22.52 6.57
C ASP A 81 -6.47 -21.49 6.73
N THR A 82 -6.51 -20.39 5.97
CA THR A 82 -5.51 -19.33 5.98
C THR A 82 -6.16 -17.95 6.03
N LEU A 83 -5.49 -17.00 6.71
CA LEU A 83 -5.87 -15.59 6.74
C LEU A 83 -4.79 -14.74 6.10
N LEU A 84 -5.17 -13.85 5.19
CA LEU A 84 -4.34 -12.75 4.73
C LEU A 84 -4.56 -11.55 5.65
N VAL A 85 -3.53 -11.17 6.40
CA VAL A 85 -3.54 -10.02 7.33
C VAL A 85 -2.74 -8.90 6.69
N ARG A 86 -3.42 -7.88 6.15
CA ARG A 86 -2.77 -6.69 5.59
C ARG A 86 -2.51 -5.67 6.69
N VAL A 87 -1.28 -5.19 6.77
CA VAL A 87 -0.82 -4.35 7.87
C VAL A 87 0.00 -3.16 7.40
N HIS A 88 0.07 -2.13 8.25
CA HIS A 88 1.04 -1.04 8.18
C HIS A 88 2.12 -1.26 9.26
N PRO A 89 3.31 -1.77 8.90
CA PRO A 89 4.36 -2.02 9.87
C PRO A 89 5.00 -0.71 10.33
N ALA A 90 5.24 -0.56 11.66
CA ALA A 90 5.95 0.58 12.24
C ALA A 90 7.48 0.46 12.10
N GLY A 91 7.96 -0.73 11.70
CA GLY A 91 9.38 -1.02 11.50
C GLY A 91 9.61 -2.44 11.00
N PRO A 92 10.86 -2.94 11.01
CA PRO A 92 11.21 -4.26 10.53
C PRO A 92 10.37 -5.39 11.12
N ALA A 93 9.89 -6.30 10.26
CA ALA A 93 9.11 -7.44 10.70
C ALA A 93 9.95 -8.53 11.37
N CYS A 94 11.17 -8.74 10.89
CA CYS A 94 12.06 -9.78 11.39
C CYS A 94 12.79 -9.36 12.67
N HIS A 95 13.05 -10.33 13.56
CA HIS A 95 13.85 -10.12 14.77
C HIS A 95 15.34 -9.85 14.47
N THR A 96 15.80 -10.15 13.25
CA THR A 96 17.16 -9.84 12.78
C THR A 96 17.32 -8.40 12.32
N GLY A 97 16.24 -7.60 12.30
CA GLY A 97 16.22 -6.24 11.76
C GLY A 97 15.89 -6.15 10.26
N GLU A 98 15.70 -7.28 9.59
CA GLU A 98 15.27 -7.31 8.20
C GLU A 98 13.78 -6.91 8.05
N GLN A 99 13.45 -6.29 6.92
CA GLN A 99 12.09 -5.83 6.66
C GLN A 99 11.08 -6.99 6.63
N THR A 100 11.50 -8.17 6.15
CA THR A 100 10.68 -9.37 6.11
C THR A 100 11.41 -10.55 6.76
N CYS A 101 10.66 -11.57 7.21
CA CYS A 101 11.24 -12.84 7.68
C CYS A 101 11.80 -13.71 6.53
N PHE A 102 11.60 -13.29 5.29
CA PHE A 102 12.06 -14.00 4.09
C PHE A 102 13.34 -13.40 3.49
N GLY A 103 14.06 -12.61 4.29
CA GLY A 103 15.28 -11.94 3.89
C GLY A 103 15.06 -10.52 3.36
N PRO A 104 16.04 -9.93 2.66
CA PRO A 104 15.92 -8.59 2.13
C PRO A 104 14.74 -8.49 1.17
N ARG A 105 14.13 -7.32 1.10
CA ARG A 105 13.00 -7.02 0.21
C ARG A 105 13.34 -7.46 -1.22
N ARG A 106 12.54 -8.37 -1.77
CA ARG A 106 12.71 -8.85 -3.15
C ARG A 106 11.89 -8.07 -4.16
N PHE A 107 10.86 -7.37 -3.69
CA PHE A 107 10.02 -6.54 -4.51
C PHE A 107 10.42 -5.07 -4.32
N ASP A 108 10.53 -4.37 -5.42
CA ASP A 108 10.74 -2.94 -5.42
C ASP A 108 9.43 -2.24 -5.00
N PRO A 109 9.37 -1.51 -3.87
CA PRO A 109 8.16 -0.81 -3.46
C PRO A 109 7.89 0.45 -4.31
N ARG A 110 8.86 0.90 -5.12
CA ARG A 110 8.71 2.12 -5.93
C ARG A 110 7.48 2.12 -6.83
N PRO A 111 7.08 1.01 -7.49
CA PRO A 111 5.84 0.98 -8.27
C PRO A 111 4.58 1.24 -7.43
N ALA A 112 4.59 0.91 -6.12
CA ALA A 112 3.45 1.18 -5.24
C ALA A 112 3.19 2.68 -5.05
N VAL A 113 4.21 3.52 -5.20
CA VAL A 113 4.08 4.99 -5.12
C VAL A 113 3.10 5.52 -6.16
N LEU A 114 3.06 4.94 -7.36
CA LEU A 114 2.09 5.36 -8.40
C LEU A 114 0.66 5.02 -7.99
N VAL A 115 0.44 3.87 -7.34
CA VAL A 115 -0.88 3.47 -6.82
C VAL A 115 -1.33 4.40 -5.69
N GLU A 116 -0.42 4.69 -4.76
CA GLU A 116 -0.68 5.63 -3.66
C GLU A 116 -0.97 7.03 -4.20
N LEU A 117 -0.21 7.50 -5.17
CA LEU A 117 -0.40 8.79 -5.81
C LEU A 117 -1.75 8.89 -6.53
N ALA A 118 -2.14 7.86 -7.28
CA ALA A 118 -3.46 7.79 -7.91
C ALA A 118 -4.58 7.88 -6.87
N ALA A 119 -4.48 7.16 -5.75
CA ALA A 119 -5.44 7.21 -4.66
C ALA A 119 -5.51 8.62 -4.02
N VAL A 120 -4.37 9.29 -3.83
CA VAL A 120 -4.31 10.67 -3.32
C VAL A 120 -5.00 11.62 -4.30
N ILE A 121 -4.71 11.54 -5.60
CA ILE A 121 -5.34 12.37 -6.63
C ILE A 121 -6.87 12.19 -6.58
N GLU A 122 -7.37 10.97 -6.60
CA GLU A 122 -8.81 10.71 -6.53
C GLU A 122 -9.45 11.21 -5.23
N SER A 123 -8.76 11.07 -4.09
CA SER A 123 -9.25 11.55 -2.80
C SER A 123 -9.46 13.07 -2.75
N ARG A 124 -8.82 13.82 -3.64
CA ARG A 124 -8.95 15.30 -3.74
C ARG A 124 -10.04 15.75 -4.70
N ARG A 125 -10.67 14.82 -5.42
CA ARG A 125 -11.76 15.14 -6.34
C ARG A 125 -12.94 15.76 -5.59
N GLY A 126 -13.41 16.91 -6.06
CA GLY A 126 -14.54 17.63 -5.46
C GLY A 126 -14.25 18.30 -4.11
N GLN A 127 -13.00 18.25 -3.62
CA GLN A 127 -12.62 19.02 -2.42
C GLN A 127 -12.49 20.50 -2.77
N THR A 128 -12.86 21.34 -1.80
CA THR A 128 -12.65 22.79 -1.83
C THR A 128 -11.55 23.17 -0.85
N GLY A 129 -10.66 24.11 -1.20
CA GLY A 129 -9.57 24.55 -0.33
C GLY A 129 -8.26 24.73 -1.11
N ASP A 130 -7.14 24.95 -0.39
CA ASP A 130 -5.83 25.30 -0.94
C ASP A 130 -5.05 24.11 -1.55
N SER A 131 -5.72 23.00 -1.84
CA SER A 131 -5.07 21.84 -2.46
C SER A 131 -4.80 22.10 -3.95
N TYR A 132 -3.54 22.10 -4.35
CA TYR A 132 -3.12 22.17 -5.75
C TYR A 132 -3.82 21.12 -6.63
N VAL A 133 -3.86 19.87 -6.16
CA VAL A 133 -4.53 18.75 -6.86
C VAL A 133 -6.02 19.05 -7.07
N ALA A 134 -6.73 19.49 -6.00
CA ALA A 134 -8.15 19.81 -6.11
C ALA A 134 -8.38 20.96 -7.09
N GLY A 135 -7.54 21.99 -7.06
CA GLY A 135 -7.58 23.12 -8.00
C GLY A 135 -7.39 22.67 -9.44
N MET A 136 -6.42 21.81 -9.71
CA MET A 136 -6.17 21.27 -11.06
C MET A 136 -7.30 20.37 -11.56
N LEU A 137 -7.87 19.51 -10.70
CA LEU A 137 -9.00 18.67 -11.06
C LEU A 137 -10.29 19.47 -11.35
N GLY A 138 -10.49 20.59 -10.65
CA GLY A 138 -11.64 21.50 -10.84
C GLY A 138 -11.47 22.53 -11.96
N SER A 139 -10.26 22.70 -12.48
CA SER A 139 -9.94 23.71 -13.50
C SER A 139 -10.43 23.32 -14.91
N ALA A 140 -10.39 24.28 -15.84
CA ALA A 140 -10.55 23.98 -17.25
C ALA A 140 -9.43 23.05 -17.75
N ARG A 141 -9.73 22.22 -18.75
CA ARG A 141 -8.83 21.16 -19.25
C ARG A 141 -7.47 21.69 -19.72
N GLU A 142 -7.45 22.90 -20.21
CA GLU A 142 -6.27 23.60 -20.71
C GLU A 142 -5.19 23.79 -19.63
N ALA A 143 -5.57 23.92 -18.35
CA ALA A 143 -4.62 24.13 -17.26
C ALA A 143 -3.74 22.88 -17.02
N PRO A 144 -4.28 21.66 -16.77
CA PRO A 144 -3.45 20.47 -16.67
C PRO A 144 -2.74 20.10 -17.98
N GLN A 145 -3.34 20.36 -19.15
CA GLN A 145 -2.67 20.14 -20.44
C GLN A 145 -1.44 21.01 -20.61
N ARG A 146 -1.53 22.30 -20.22
CA ARG A 146 -0.38 23.20 -20.26
C ARG A 146 0.74 22.71 -19.35
N LYS A 147 0.40 22.25 -18.14
CA LYS A 147 1.43 21.72 -17.21
C LYS A 147 2.13 20.49 -17.79
N VAL A 148 1.41 19.53 -18.37
CA VAL A 148 2.05 18.39 -19.07
C VAL A 148 3.02 18.88 -20.17
N GLY A 149 2.64 19.91 -20.91
CA GLY A 149 3.51 20.50 -21.95
C GLY A 149 4.76 21.18 -21.38
N GLU A 150 4.62 21.94 -20.30
CA GLU A 150 5.72 22.60 -19.58
C GLU A 150 6.72 21.53 -19.08
N GLU A 151 6.27 20.54 -18.31
CA GLU A 151 7.13 19.49 -17.76
C GLU A 151 7.80 18.64 -18.87
N ALA A 152 7.10 18.38 -19.96
CA ALA A 152 7.72 17.69 -21.10
C ALA A 152 8.88 18.47 -21.72
N VAL A 153 8.78 19.79 -21.78
CA VAL A 153 9.87 20.66 -22.27
C VAL A 153 11.03 20.68 -21.27
N GLU A 154 10.74 20.76 -19.96
CA GLU A 154 11.75 20.75 -18.90
C GLU A 154 12.55 19.43 -18.89
N VAL A 155 11.90 18.30 -19.10
CA VAL A 155 12.58 16.99 -19.30
C VAL A 155 13.55 17.05 -20.49
N LEU A 156 13.18 17.71 -21.61
CA LEU A 156 14.03 17.82 -22.80
C LEU A 156 15.22 18.75 -22.61
N LEU A 157 15.10 19.74 -21.70
CA LEU A 157 16.13 20.74 -21.42
C LEU A 157 17.08 20.31 -20.31
N ALA A 158 16.67 19.39 -19.44
CA ALA A 158 17.46 18.91 -18.32
C ALA A 158 18.74 18.20 -18.79
N GLU A 159 19.84 18.40 -18.07
CA GLU A 159 21.12 17.79 -18.38
C GLU A 159 21.07 16.26 -18.21
N ALA A 160 21.64 15.52 -19.15
CA ALA A 160 21.65 14.07 -19.14
C ALA A 160 22.35 13.52 -17.88
N GLY A 161 21.65 12.67 -17.15
CA GLY A 161 22.16 12.04 -15.92
C GLY A 161 22.10 12.94 -14.67
N SER A 162 21.54 14.13 -14.76
CA SER A 162 21.37 15.03 -13.62
C SER A 162 20.23 14.60 -12.68
N PRO A 163 20.28 14.97 -11.39
CA PRO A 163 19.13 14.82 -10.49
C PRO A 163 17.90 15.60 -10.95
N GLU A 164 18.10 16.72 -11.64
CA GLU A 164 17.05 17.55 -12.21
C GLU A 164 16.24 16.79 -13.25
N LEU A 165 16.88 16.06 -14.18
CA LEU A 165 16.17 15.21 -15.13
C LEU A 165 15.22 14.20 -14.43
N VAL A 166 15.63 13.66 -13.28
CA VAL A 166 14.78 12.73 -12.52
C VAL A 166 13.57 13.44 -11.92
N ALA A 167 13.76 14.67 -11.44
CA ALA A 167 12.69 15.50 -10.89
C ALA A 167 11.66 15.85 -11.98
N GLU A 168 12.13 16.35 -13.13
CA GLU A 168 11.25 16.76 -14.23
C GLU A 168 10.45 15.57 -14.80
N VAL A 169 11.06 14.39 -14.87
CA VAL A 169 10.33 13.16 -15.26
C VAL A 169 9.25 12.81 -14.22
N ALA A 170 9.52 13.00 -12.93
CA ALA A 170 8.52 12.73 -11.89
C ALA A 170 7.35 13.73 -11.98
N ASP A 171 7.64 15.01 -12.24
CA ASP A 171 6.62 16.05 -12.42
C ASP A 171 5.78 15.80 -13.68
N LEU A 172 6.39 15.38 -14.77
CA LEU A 172 5.68 14.95 -15.98
C LEU A 172 4.74 13.78 -15.71
N TRP A 173 5.17 12.77 -14.94
CA TRP A 173 4.31 11.67 -14.55
C TRP A 173 3.13 12.15 -13.70
N PHE A 174 3.40 12.96 -12.69
CA PHE A 174 2.39 13.52 -11.80
C PHE A 174 1.32 14.32 -12.58
N HIS A 175 1.73 15.25 -13.43
CA HIS A 175 0.81 16.08 -14.20
C HIS A 175 0.05 15.28 -15.28
N SER A 176 0.66 14.22 -15.85
CA SER A 176 -0.01 13.30 -16.73
C SER A 176 -1.13 12.53 -16.01
N MET A 177 -0.86 12.06 -14.77
CA MET A 177 -1.87 11.41 -13.93
C MET A 177 -3.02 12.37 -13.58
N LEU A 178 -2.72 13.62 -13.26
CA LEU A 178 -3.74 14.65 -13.00
C LEU A 178 -4.63 14.92 -14.22
N LEU A 179 -4.04 15.00 -15.41
CA LEU A 179 -4.79 15.19 -16.65
C LEU A 179 -5.75 14.03 -16.91
N LEU A 180 -5.28 12.78 -16.75
CA LEU A 180 -6.12 11.59 -16.89
C LEU A 180 -7.27 11.60 -15.87
N ALA A 181 -6.96 11.80 -14.60
CA ALA A 181 -7.95 11.88 -13.54
C ALA A 181 -8.99 12.98 -13.83
N ARG A 182 -8.56 14.15 -14.25
CA ARG A 182 -9.44 15.26 -14.60
C ARG A 182 -10.41 14.88 -15.71
N ASP A 183 -9.99 14.11 -16.70
CA ASP A 183 -10.82 13.63 -17.82
C ASP A 183 -11.64 12.38 -17.44
N GLY A 184 -11.63 11.95 -16.16
CA GLY A 184 -12.37 10.79 -15.68
C GLY A 184 -11.77 9.44 -16.07
N ILE A 185 -10.50 9.45 -16.46
CA ILE A 185 -9.74 8.25 -16.81
C ILE A 185 -8.90 7.83 -15.59
N ASP A 186 -8.80 6.52 -15.34
CA ASP A 186 -7.92 5.99 -14.29
C ASP A 186 -6.48 6.47 -14.54
N PRO A 187 -5.84 7.18 -13.58
CA PRO A 187 -4.45 7.61 -13.69
C PRO A 187 -3.45 6.48 -13.97
N LEU A 188 -3.80 5.25 -13.63
CA LEU A 188 -2.97 4.07 -13.85
C LEU A 188 -3.25 3.34 -15.17
N ALA A 189 -4.24 3.75 -15.95
CA ALA A 189 -4.57 3.16 -17.25
C ALA A 189 -3.35 3.03 -18.20
N PRO A 190 -2.38 3.97 -18.24
CA PRO A 190 -1.18 3.80 -19.06
C PRO A 190 -0.34 2.57 -18.72
N LEU A 191 -0.34 2.11 -17.45
CA LEU A 191 0.40 0.91 -17.05
C LEU A 191 -0.16 -0.35 -17.72
N GLU A 192 -1.49 -0.42 -17.90
CA GLU A 192 -2.14 -1.52 -18.62
C GLU A 192 -1.75 -1.52 -20.11
N VAL A 193 -1.69 -0.34 -20.74
CA VAL A 193 -1.20 -0.21 -22.11
C VAL A 193 0.25 -0.67 -22.24
N LEU A 194 1.10 -0.28 -21.29
CA LEU A 194 2.51 -0.73 -21.26
C LEU A 194 2.60 -2.24 -21.03
N ARG A 195 1.77 -2.81 -20.17
CA ARG A 195 1.70 -4.25 -19.92
C ARG A 195 1.38 -5.01 -21.21
N GLN A 196 0.40 -4.55 -21.97
CA GLN A 196 0.00 -5.15 -23.24
C GLN A 196 1.10 -5.09 -24.32
N ARG A 197 1.94 -4.01 -24.28
CA ARG A 197 3.04 -3.82 -25.23
C ARG A 197 4.30 -4.63 -24.92
N ARG A 198 4.37 -5.25 -23.74
CA ARG A 198 5.54 -6.09 -23.36
C ARG A 198 5.62 -7.41 -24.10
N GLY A 199 4.59 -7.79 -24.88
CA GLY A 199 4.53 -9.02 -25.67
C GLY A 199 4.10 -10.21 -24.84
#